data_558cb88c0e7c732a5a09cf724f8934be
#
_entry.id   558cb88c0e7c732a5a09cf724f8934be
#
_cell.length_a   1.000
_cell.length_b   1.000
_cell.length_c   1.000
_cell.angle_alpha   90.00
_cell.angle_beta   90.00
_cell.angle_gamma   90.00
#
_symmetry.space_group_name_H-M   'P 1'
#
loop_
_entity.id
_entity.type
_entity.pdbx_description
1 polymer ?
#
loop_
_entity_poly.entity_id
_entity_poly.type
_entity_poly.pdbx_seq_one_letter_code
_entity_poly.pdbx_strand_id
1 'polypeptide(L)'
;ISQWDDALSQANDSGAYRAIGVRCRETLLSFIHAAQDACEWPSETPKRSDFPAWVDTICNAILPGPDNRERRGLLKTSLKEAWTYVNWLTHSKSGTWLDAEMANNSVSYALGMGVSIFVRQMRGVPDQCPECESCHLEPEEGSNSAHPEVLYERPVCADCGWVGEPVPLRSRDADEMKEILSRDGENNDECGTLAVPLTGLKKPG
;
A
#
# COMPACT_ATOMS: atom_id res chain seq x y z
N ILE A 1 8.13 1.66 10.49
CA ILE A 1 8.06 2.88 11.35
C ILE A 1 9.23 2.86 12.32
N SER A 2 9.50 1.78 13.06
CA SER A 2 10.56 1.75 14.09
C SER A 2 11.99 2.09 13.60
N GLN A 3 12.39 1.66 12.41
CA GLN A 3 13.74 1.95 11.87
C GLN A 3 13.98 3.44 11.55
N TRP A 4 12.93 4.19 11.26
CA TRP A 4 13.01 5.63 11.00
C TRP A 4 13.18 6.43 12.29
N ASP A 5 12.43 6.04 13.31
CA ASP A 5 12.50 6.67 14.63
C ASP A 5 13.90 6.45 15.26
N ASP A 6 14.48 5.27 15.07
CA ASP A 6 15.83 4.95 15.49
C ASP A 6 16.89 5.80 14.76
N ALA A 7 16.78 5.94 13.44
CA ALA A 7 17.70 6.76 12.66
C ALA A 7 17.60 8.24 13.02
N LEU A 8 16.40 8.74 13.25
CA LEU A 8 16.17 10.12 13.66
C LEU A 8 16.69 10.38 15.08
N SER A 9 16.52 9.45 16.02
CA SER A 9 17.00 9.55 17.39
C SER A 9 18.54 9.57 17.51
N GLN A 10 19.22 8.94 16.55
CA GLN A 10 20.69 8.86 16.50
C GLN A 10 21.31 9.99 15.68
N ALA A 11 20.51 10.73 14.91
CA ALA A 11 21.00 11.83 14.09
C ALA A 11 21.35 13.04 14.95
N ASN A 12 22.61 13.51 14.87
CA ASN A 12 23.15 14.58 15.71
C ASN A 12 23.92 15.66 14.94
N ASP A 13 24.01 15.55 13.62
CA ASP A 13 24.68 16.53 12.77
C ASP A 13 23.99 16.70 11.40
N SER A 14 24.40 17.72 10.66
CA SER A 14 23.82 18.04 9.35
C SER A 14 24.06 16.96 8.29
N GLY A 15 25.06 16.11 8.45
CA GLY A 15 25.33 14.96 7.59
C GLY A 15 24.28 13.85 7.80
N ALA A 16 23.99 13.55 9.08
CA ALA A 16 22.96 12.60 9.45
C ALA A 16 21.56 13.05 9.00
N TYR A 17 21.23 14.35 9.16
CA TYR A 17 19.93 14.88 8.70
C TYR A 17 19.77 14.79 7.17
N ARG A 18 20.85 15.07 6.40
CA ARG A 18 20.86 14.85 4.95
C ARG A 18 20.67 13.37 4.57
N ALA A 19 21.28 12.45 5.33
CA ALA A 19 21.09 11.01 5.09
C ALA A 19 19.63 10.58 5.31
N ILE A 20 18.92 11.18 6.27
CA ILE A 20 17.47 10.99 6.43
C ILE A 20 16.73 11.50 5.18
N GLY A 21 17.06 12.68 4.68
CA GLY A 21 16.49 13.22 3.44
C GLY A 21 16.68 12.28 2.25
N VAL A 22 17.87 11.69 2.08
CA VAL A 22 18.14 10.68 1.03
C VAL A 22 17.23 9.47 1.19
N ARG A 23 17.14 8.89 2.38
CA ARG A 23 16.27 7.73 2.64
C ARG A 23 14.81 8.04 2.37
N CYS A 24 14.30 9.17 2.82
CA CYS A 24 12.94 9.65 2.55
C CYS A 24 12.67 9.73 1.04
N ARG A 25 13.62 10.30 0.28
CA ARG A 25 13.54 10.38 -1.18
C ARG A 25 13.51 8.99 -1.84
N GLU A 26 14.36 8.09 -1.41
CA GLU A 26 14.40 6.71 -1.91
C GLU A 26 13.10 5.95 -1.62
N THR A 27 12.49 6.17 -0.45
CA THR A 27 11.21 5.56 -0.08
C THR A 27 10.07 6.08 -0.98
N LEU A 28 10.04 7.38 -1.28
CA LEU A 28 9.08 7.93 -2.25
C LEU A 28 9.27 7.33 -3.65
N LEU A 29 10.52 7.18 -4.11
CA LEU A 29 10.81 6.53 -5.39
C LEU A 29 10.42 5.06 -5.40
N SER A 30 10.64 4.34 -4.30
CA SER A 30 10.23 2.94 -4.18
C SER A 30 8.72 2.76 -4.31
N PHE A 31 7.91 3.67 -3.76
CA PHE A 31 6.46 3.67 -3.97
C PHE A 31 6.11 3.82 -5.45
N ILE A 32 6.72 4.78 -6.16
CA ILE A 32 6.49 4.98 -7.60
C ILE A 32 6.90 3.73 -8.40
N HIS A 33 8.07 3.15 -8.11
CA HIS A 33 8.53 1.95 -8.80
C HIS A 33 7.60 0.75 -8.54
N ALA A 34 7.15 0.56 -7.30
CA ALA A 34 6.19 -0.49 -6.97
C ALA A 34 4.87 -0.31 -7.74
N ALA A 35 4.38 0.92 -7.84
CA ALA A 35 3.17 1.21 -8.61
C ALA A 35 3.38 1.01 -10.13
N GLN A 36 4.56 1.36 -10.66
CA GLN A 36 4.91 1.11 -12.08
C GLN A 36 4.90 -0.38 -12.40
N ASP A 37 5.44 -1.19 -11.49
CA ASP A 37 5.60 -2.63 -11.70
C ASP A 37 4.30 -3.42 -11.40
N ALA A 38 3.37 -2.85 -10.61
CA ALA A 38 2.11 -3.50 -10.22
C ALA A 38 0.98 -3.34 -11.25
N CYS A 39 1.07 -2.40 -12.19
CA CYS A 39 0.01 -2.07 -13.14
C CYS A 39 0.50 -2.04 -14.58
N GLU A 40 -0.40 -2.37 -15.50
CA GLU A 40 -0.20 -2.06 -16.91
C GLU A 40 -0.53 -0.58 -17.16
N TRP A 41 0.43 0.15 -17.71
CA TRP A 41 0.29 1.57 -18.02
C TRP A 41 0.17 1.80 -19.51
N PRO A 42 -0.51 2.89 -19.96
CA PRO A 42 -0.54 3.26 -21.38
C PRO A 42 0.88 3.39 -21.97
N SER A 43 1.01 3.24 -23.28
CA SER A 43 2.30 3.32 -23.98
C SER A 43 3.00 4.68 -23.81
N GLU A 44 2.26 5.74 -23.59
CA GLU A 44 2.79 7.09 -23.32
C GLU A 44 2.87 7.33 -21.81
N THR A 45 3.94 6.84 -21.20
CA THR A 45 4.22 7.06 -19.77
C THR A 45 5.35 8.06 -19.57
N PRO A 46 5.40 8.73 -18.40
CA PRO A 46 6.54 9.56 -18.03
C PRO A 46 7.84 8.76 -17.98
N LYS A 47 8.98 9.44 -18.04
CA LYS A 47 10.27 8.79 -17.78
C LYS A 47 10.26 8.14 -16.40
N ARG A 48 10.83 6.94 -16.25
CA ARG A 48 10.79 6.15 -15.01
C ARG A 48 11.25 6.94 -13.78
N SER A 49 12.17 7.88 -13.93
CA SER A 49 12.71 8.71 -12.86
C SER A 49 11.95 10.02 -12.61
N ASP A 50 10.91 10.33 -13.39
CA ASP A 50 10.15 11.58 -13.27
C ASP A 50 9.06 11.43 -12.19
N PHE A 51 9.47 11.61 -10.93
CA PHE A 51 8.57 11.45 -9.79
C PHE A 51 7.31 12.32 -9.89
N PRO A 52 7.37 13.65 -10.15
CA PRO A 52 6.17 14.48 -10.20
C PRO A 52 5.17 14.06 -11.27
N ALA A 53 5.65 13.68 -12.45
CA ALA A 53 4.80 13.24 -13.54
C ALA A 53 4.15 11.88 -13.24
N TRP A 54 4.89 10.97 -12.61
CA TRP A 54 4.33 9.69 -12.15
C TRP A 54 3.30 9.86 -11.04
N VAL A 55 3.50 10.80 -10.11
CA VAL A 55 2.47 11.15 -9.11
C VAL A 55 1.17 11.56 -9.81
N ASP A 56 1.24 12.39 -10.86
CA ASP A 56 0.04 12.77 -11.62
C ASP A 56 -0.62 11.56 -12.28
N THR A 57 0.18 10.70 -12.92
CA THR A 57 -0.31 9.52 -13.63
C THR A 57 -0.99 8.54 -12.67
N ILE A 58 -0.31 8.16 -11.58
CA ILE A 58 -0.83 7.23 -10.57
C ILE A 58 -2.10 7.78 -9.92
N CYS A 59 -2.06 9.03 -9.43
CA CYS A 59 -3.23 9.62 -8.77
C CYS A 59 -4.45 9.74 -9.69
N ASN A 60 -4.25 10.00 -10.99
CA ASN A 60 -5.36 10.03 -11.95
C ASN A 60 -5.95 8.62 -12.18
N ALA A 61 -5.11 7.59 -12.14
CA ALA A 61 -5.54 6.20 -12.33
C ALA A 61 -6.30 5.66 -11.12
N ILE A 62 -5.78 5.90 -9.89
CA ILE A 62 -6.38 5.34 -8.66
C ILE A 62 -7.55 6.16 -8.12
N LEU A 63 -7.69 7.42 -8.53
CA LEU A 63 -8.78 8.32 -8.14
C LEU A 63 -9.41 8.95 -9.40
N PRO A 64 -10.04 8.16 -10.28
CA PRO A 64 -10.62 8.67 -11.52
C PRO A 64 -11.90 9.48 -11.26
N GLY A 65 -12.32 10.25 -12.27
CA GLY A 65 -13.60 10.96 -12.28
C GLY A 65 -13.62 12.28 -11.52
N PRO A 66 -14.73 13.04 -11.66
CA PRO A 66 -14.92 14.34 -11.04
C PRO A 66 -15.10 14.25 -9.52
N ASP A 67 -15.75 13.20 -9.01
CA ASP A 67 -16.06 13.01 -7.59
C ASP A 67 -14.81 12.82 -6.73
N ASN A 68 -13.72 12.36 -7.33
CA ASN A 68 -12.43 12.21 -6.66
C ASN A 68 -11.49 13.42 -6.82
N ARG A 69 -11.98 14.53 -7.36
CA ARG A 69 -11.15 15.71 -7.63
C ARG A 69 -10.38 16.20 -6.40
N GLU A 70 -11.08 16.37 -5.28
CA GLU A 70 -10.49 16.91 -4.05
C GLU A 70 -9.53 15.89 -3.40
N ARG A 71 -9.93 14.62 -3.34
CA ARG A 71 -9.08 13.51 -2.84
C ARG A 71 -7.79 13.41 -3.66
N ARG A 72 -7.93 13.44 -4.99
CA ARG A 72 -6.80 13.39 -5.92
C ARG A 72 -5.89 14.62 -5.78
N GLY A 73 -6.47 15.80 -5.61
CA GLY A 73 -5.75 17.04 -5.36
C GLY A 73 -4.91 16.97 -4.10
N LEU A 74 -5.51 16.54 -3.00
CA LEU A 74 -4.82 16.36 -1.71
C LEU A 74 -3.64 15.38 -1.83
N LEU A 75 -3.87 14.20 -2.41
CA LEU A 75 -2.82 13.18 -2.55
C LEU A 75 -1.67 13.67 -3.43
N LYS A 76 -1.96 14.29 -4.58
CA LYS A 76 -0.93 14.86 -5.47
C LYS A 76 -0.08 15.92 -4.75
N THR A 77 -0.74 16.84 -4.07
CA THR A 77 -0.05 17.92 -3.35
C THR A 77 0.83 17.34 -2.26
N SER A 78 0.31 16.45 -1.43
CA SER A 78 1.07 15.84 -0.34
C SER A 78 2.33 15.10 -0.83
N LEU A 79 2.22 14.30 -1.89
CA LEU A 79 3.36 13.58 -2.46
C LEU A 79 4.39 14.54 -3.09
N LYS A 80 3.95 15.56 -3.83
CA LYS A 80 4.85 16.52 -4.50
C LYS A 80 5.54 17.45 -3.52
N GLU A 81 4.85 17.90 -2.48
CA GLU A 81 5.44 18.73 -1.43
C GLU A 81 6.46 17.94 -0.60
N ALA A 82 6.11 16.70 -0.21
CA ALA A 82 7.06 15.81 0.45
C ALA A 82 8.33 15.60 -0.42
N TRP A 83 8.18 15.34 -1.72
CA TRP A 83 9.29 15.21 -2.66
C TRP A 83 10.15 16.46 -2.74
N THR A 84 9.54 17.63 -2.84
CA THR A 84 10.22 18.92 -2.90
C THR A 84 11.05 19.16 -1.63
N TYR A 85 10.43 18.90 -0.48
CA TYR A 85 11.06 19.10 0.82
C TYR A 85 12.24 18.16 1.06
N VAL A 86 12.11 16.87 0.75
CA VAL A 86 13.21 15.91 0.94
C VAL A 86 14.36 16.18 -0.03
N ASN A 87 14.09 16.63 -1.26
CA ASN A 87 15.15 17.04 -2.18
C ASN A 87 15.92 18.25 -1.65
N TRP A 88 15.23 19.24 -1.10
CA TRP A 88 15.88 20.37 -0.44
C TRP A 88 16.77 19.89 0.73
N LEU A 89 16.25 19.05 1.63
CA LEU A 89 16.99 18.54 2.78
C LEU A 89 18.24 17.76 2.37
N THR A 90 18.14 16.95 1.31
CA THR A 90 19.27 16.18 0.77
C THR A 90 20.47 17.05 0.40
N HIS A 91 20.22 18.29 -0.03
CA HIS A 91 21.27 19.23 -0.45
C HIS A 91 21.55 20.35 0.58
N SER A 92 20.76 20.42 1.64
CA SER A 92 20.88 21.46 2.66
C SER A 92 22.17 21.29 3.48
N LYS A 93 22.91 22.39 3.66
CA LYS A 93 24.08 22.47 4.55
C LYS A 93 23.69 22.88 5.97
N SER A 94 22.51 23.45 6.15
CA SER A 94 21.97 23.99 7.39
C SER A 94 20.75 23.24 7.89
N GLY A 95 20.51 22.01 7.39
CA GLY A 95 19.41 21.17 7.87
C GLY A 95 19.57 20.87 9.36
N THR A 96 18.45 20.90 10.06
CA THR A 96 18.36 20.67 11.50
C THR A 96 17.63 19.36 11.78
N TRP A 97 17.61 18.94 13.03
CA TRP A 97 16.80 17.80 13.48
C TRP A 97 15.31 18.00 13.15
N LEU A 98 14.78 19.21 13.34
CA LEU A 98 13.39 19.52 13.01
C LEU A 98 13.10 19.33 11.52
N ASP A 99 14.03 19.71 10.64
CA ASP A 99 13.85 19.49 9.20
C ASP A 99 13.83 18.01 8.83
N ALA A 100 14.65 17.20 9.49
CA ALA A 100 14.66 15.75 9.31
C ALA A 100 13.37 15.09 9.81
N GLU A 101 12.87 15.53 10.97
CA GLU A 101 11.58 15.10 11.53
C GLU A 101 10.41 15.48 10.61
N MET A 102 10.37 16.73 10.13
CA MET A 102 9.35 17.19 9.18
C MET A 102 9.39 16.41 7.86
N ALA A 103 10.57 16.09 7.34
CA ALA A 103 10.73 15.27 6.15
C ALA A 103 10.16 13.85 6.37
N ASN A 104 10.52 13.22 7.48
CA ASN A 104 10.01 11.88 7.84
C ASN A 104 8.48 11.87 7.98
N ASN A 105 7.92 12.83 8.71
CA ASN A 105 6.48 12.92 8.95
C ASN A 105 5.70 13.20 7.65
N SER A 106 6.18 14.12 6.81
CA SER A 106 5.53 14.45 5.54
C SER A 106 5.53 13.26 4.58
N VAL A 107 6.64 12.52 4.49
CA VAL A 107 6.75 11.32 3.66
C VAL A 107 5.87 10.20 4.19
N SER A 108 5.90 9.94 5.50
CA SER A 108 5.07 8.91 6.13
C SER A 108 3.58 9.18 5.92
N TYR A 109 3.14 10.42 6.07
CA TYR A 109 1.76 10.81 5.83
C TYR A 109 1.36 10.65 4.35
N ALA A 110 2.17 11.18 3.42
CA ALA A 110 1.88 11.12 2.00
C ALA A 110 1.85 9.67 1.47
N LEU A 111 2.82 8.84 1.92
CA LEU A 111 2.87 7.42 1.56
C LEU A 111 1.76 6.61 2.22
N GLY A 112 1.42 6.89 3.48
CA GLY A 112 0.30 6.23 4.16
C GLY A 112 -1.00 6.38 3.38
N MET A 113 -1.32 7.61 2.93
CA MET A 113 -2.47 7.86 2.05
C MET A 113 -2.30 7.17 0.69
N GLY A 114 -1.14 7.36 0.04
CA GLY A 114 -0.89 6.86 -1.31
C GLY A 114 -1.00 5.34 -1.40
N VAL A 115 -0.33 4.62 -0.49
CA VAL A 115 -0.35 3.16 -0.44
C VAL A 115 -1.75 2.65 -0.10
N SER A 116 -2.44 3.24 0.88
CA SER A 116 -3.79 2.81 1.27
C SER A 116 -4.78 2.93 0.12
N ILE A 117 -4.77 4.06 -0.60
CA ILE A 117 -5.66 4.28 -1.74
C ILE A 117 -5.27 3.37 -2.91
N PHE A 118 -3.96 3.23 -3.19
CA PHE A 118 -3.46 2.39 -4.27
C PHE A 118 -3.86 0.92 -4.06
N VAL A 119 -3.59 0.38 -2.88
CA VAL A 119 -3.93 -1.01 -2.54
C VAL A 119 -5.44 -1.24 -2.58
N ARG A 120 -6.23 -0.29 -2.05
CA ARG A 120 -7.70 -0.36 -2.11
C ARG A 120 -8.20 -0.42 -3.55
N GLN A 121 -7.66 0.41 -4.44
CA GLN A 121 -8.01 0.42 -5.86
C GLN A 121 -7.60 -0.89 -6.56
N MET A 122 -6.40 -1.38 -6.29
CA MET A 122 -5.92 -2.65 -6.84
C MET A 122 -6.75 -3.85 -6.39
N ARG A 123 -7.29 -3.81 -5.19
CA ARG A 123 -8.17 -4.85 -4.64
C ARG A 123 -9.62 -4.69 -5.06
N GLY A 124 -9.97 -3.66 -5.83
CA GLY A 124 -11.33 -3.40 -6.25
C GLY A 124 -12.31 -3.16 -5.09
N VAL A 125 -11.81 -2.68 -3.94
CA VAL A 125 -12.66 -2.40 -2.78
C VAL A 125 -13.47 -1.13 -3.03
N PRO A 126 -14.80 -1.18 -3.10
CA PRO A 126 -15.64 -0.01 -3.30
C PRO A 126 -15.61 0.92 -2.07
N ASP A 127 -15.97 2.19 -2.24
CA ASP A 127 -16.08 3.15 -1.14
C ASP A 127 -17.26 2.83 -0.21
N GLN A 128 -18.31 2.27 -0.78
CA GLN A 128 -19.54 1.88 -0.08
C GLN A 128 -20.05 0.55 -0.62
N CYS A 129 -20.79 -0.18 0.19
CA CYS A 129 -21.45 -1.39 -0.24
C CYS A 129 -22.40 -1.10 -1.40
N PRO A 130 -22.30 -1.81 -2.55
CA PRO A 130 -23.18 -1.56 -3.69
C PRO A 130 -24.64 -1.99 -3.45
N GLU A 131 -24.91 -2.79 -2.42
CA GLU A 131 -26.26 -3.28 -2.10
C GLU A 131 -26.99 -2.38 -1.08
N CYS A 132 -26.29 -1.88 -0.06
CA CYS A 132 -26.93 -1.13 1.03
C CYS A 132 -26.29 0.24 1.33
N GLU A 133 -25.31 0.66 0.52
CA GLU A 133 -24.59 1.94 0.64
C GLU A 133 -23.83 2.12 1.96
N SER A 134 -23.70 1.07 2.78
CA SER A 134 -22.92 1.09 4.01
C SER A 134 -21.43 1.28 3.76
N CYS A 135 -20.77 2.03 4.63
CA CYS A 135 -19.29 2.17 4.64
C CYS A 135 -18.60 1.06 5.47
N HIS A 136 -19.34 0.16 6.10
CA HIS A 136 -18.80 -0.92 6.94
C HIS A 136 -18.38 -2.12 6.08
N LEU A 137 -17.30 -1.93 5.30
CA LEU A 137 -16.67 -2.96 4.50
C LEU A 137 -15.45 -3.50 5.24
N GLU A 138 -15.46 -4.78 5.57
CA GLU A 138 -14.39 -5.48 6.24
C GLU A 138 -13.67 -6.43 5.28
N PRO A 139 -12.34 -6.59 5.37
CA PRO A 139 -11.63 -7.57 4.59
C PRO A 139 -11.85 -8.98 5.15
N GLU A 140 -12.19 -9.94 4.30
CA GLU A 140 -12.20 -11.36 4.62
C GLU A 140 -11.06 -12.04 3.85
N GLU A 141 -10.14 -12.67 4.59
CA GLU A 141 -9.03 -13.42 4.01
C GLU A 141 -9.35 -14.90 3.96
N GLY A 142 -8.89 -15.58 2.91
CA GLY A 142 -9.07 -17.00 2.78
C GLY A 142 -8.27 -17.61 1.63
N SER A 143 -8.29 -18.93 1.50
CA SER A 143 -7.64 -19.65 0.42
C SER A 143 -8.64 -20.47 -0.39
N ASN A 144 -8.30 -20.75 -1.65
CA ASN A 144 -9.07 -21.68 -2.47
C ASN A 144 -8.57 -23.10 -2.22
N SER A 145 -9.48 -24.06 -2.05
CA SER A 145 -9.13 -25.49 -1.89
C SER A 145 -8.37 -26.07 -3.09
N ALA A 146 -8.56 -25.51 -4.29
CA ALA A 146 -7.81 -25.91 -5.49
C ALA A 146 -6.43 -25.24 -5.61
N HIS A 147 -6.20 -24.13 -4.92
CA HIS A 147 -4.97 -23.33 -4.93
C HIS A 147 -4.65 -22.86 -3.50
N PRO A 148 -4.36 -23.79 -2.57
CA PRO A 148 -4.12 -23.45 -1.15
C PRO A 148 -2.86 -22.61 -0.95
N GLU A 149 -1.95 -22.60 -1.93
CA GLU A 149 -0.73 -21.79 -1.97
C GLU A 149 -0.99 -20.29 -2.20
N VAL A 150 -2.21 -19.91 -2.59
CA VAL A 150 -2.57 -18.51 -2.83
C VAL A 150 -3.52 -18.02 -1.75
N LEU A 151 -3.15 -16.92 -1.08
CA LEU A 151 -4.02 -16.22 -0.15
C LEU A 151 -4.82 -15.16 -0.93
N TYR A 152 -6.13 -15.13 -0.71
CA TYR A 152 -7.05 -14.16 -1.30
C TYR A 152 -7.65 -13.27 -0.21
N GLU A 153 -8.04 -12.06 -0.61
CA GLU A 153 -8.84 -11.16 0.20
C GLU A 153 -10.05 -10.68 -0.60
N ARG A 154 -11.19 -10.52 0.06
CA ARG A 154 -12.40 -9.92 -0.52
C ARG A 154 -13.06 -8.97 0.46
N PRO A 155 -13.72 -7.90 0.00
CA PRO A 155 -14.52 -7.05 0.88
C PRO A 155 -15.85 -7.73 1.22
N VAL A 156 -16.26 -7.66 2.48
CA VAL A 156 -17.56 -8.13 2.98
C VAL A 156 -18.24 -6.99 3.71
N CYS A 157 -19.52 -6.76 3.42
CA CYS A 157 -20.30 -5.76 4.14
C CYS A 157 -20.81 -6.33 5.46
N ALA A 158 -20.41 -5.73 6.57
CA ALA A 158 -20.85 -6.14 7.90
C ALA A 158 -22.37 -5.94 8.13
N ASP A 159 -23.01 -5.00 7.41
CA ASP A 159 -24.42 -4.67 7.61
C ASP A 159 -25.39 -5.56 6.82
N CYS A 160 -25.08 -5.89 5.56
CA CYS A 160 -25.98 -6.67 4.72
C CYS A 160 -25.41 -8.02 4.26
N GLY A 161 -24.14 -8.30 4.54
CA GLY A 161 -23.49 -9.54 4.13
C GLY A 161 -23.10 -9.58 2.65
N TRP A 162 -23.15 -8.47 1.92
CA TRP A 162 -22.64 -8.41 0.55
C TRP A 162 -21.17 -8.81 0.51
N VAL A 163 -20.79 -9.56 -0.52
CA VAL A 163 -19.44 -10.09 -0.71
C VAL A 163 -18.92 -9.66 -2.07
N GLY A 164 -17.80 -8.99 -2.09
CA GLY A 164 -17.11 -8.57 -3.30
C GLY A 164 -16.28 -9.67 -3.96
N GLU A 165 -15.65 -9.33 -5.09
CA GLU A 165 -14.79 -10.29 -5.78
C GLU A 165 -13.48 -10.51 -5.01
N PRO A 166 -13.02 -11.75 -4.87
CA PRO A 166 -11.75 -12.05 -4.22
C PRO A 166 -10.57 -11.69 -5.11
N VAL A 167 -9.57 -11.05 -4.50
CA VAL A 167 -8.32 -10.63 -5.16
C VAL A 167 -7.16 -11.40 -4.53
N PRO A 168 -6.25 -11.97 -5.33
CA PRO A 168 -5.07 -12.65 -4.79
C PRO A 168 -4.14 -11.64 -4.10
N LEU A 169 -3.72 -11.93 -2.87
CA LEU A 169 -2.79 -11.11 -2.10
C LEU A 169 -1.35 -11.50 -2.36
N ARG A 170 -1.04 -12.79 -2.18
CA ARG A 170 0.30 -13.35 -2.31
C ARG A 170 0.23 -14.87 -2.50
N SER A 171 1.27 -15.42 -3.09
CA SER A 171 1.53 -16.86 -2.98
C SER A 171 2.23 -17.14 -1.65
N ARG A 172 1.82 -18.19 -0.97
CA ARG A 172 2.51 -18.71 0.22
C ARG A 172 3.81 -19.37 -0.19
N ASP A 173 4.85 -19.22 0.60
CA ASP A 173 6.09 -19.93 0.35
C ASP A 173 5.99 -21.41 0.76
N ALA A 174 6.98 -22.23 0.32
CA ALA A 174 6.95 -23.65 0.55
C ALA A 174 7.09 -24.04 2.04
N ASP A 175 7.73 -23.19 2.86
CA ASP A 175 7.90 -23.44 4.29
C ASP A 175 6.64 -23.06 5.05
N GLU A 176 5.98 -21.96 4.71
CA GLU A 176 4.64 -21.59 5.22
C GLU A 176 3.61 -22.68 4.91
N MET A 177 3.64 -23.24 3.68
CA MET A 177 2.77 -24.35 3.29
C MET A 177 3.04 -25.63 4.08
N LYS A 178 4.30 -25.99 4.35
CA LYS A 178 4.66 -27.15 5.17
C LYS A 178 4.17 -26.99 6.61
N GLU A 179 4.32 -25.80 7.18
CA GLU A 179 3.83 -25.53 8.54
C GLU A 179 2.29 -25.68 8.63
N ILE A 180 1.55 -25.17 7.65
CA ILE A 180 0.10 -25.31 7.59
C ILE A 180 -0.30 -26.79 7.49
N LEU A 181 0.32 -27.55 6.58
CA LEU A 181 0.02 -28.97 6.37
C LEU A 181 0.43 -29.85 7.56
N SER A 182 1.49 -29.49 8.30
CA SER A 182 1.90 -30.24 9.50
C SER A 182 0.97 -30.00 10.68
N ARG A 183 0.35 -28.81 10.79
CA ARG A 183 -0.61 -28.48 11.85
C ARG A 183 -1.95 -29.19 11.69
N ASP A 184 -2.39 -29.44 10.47
CA ASP A 184 -3.66 -30.17 10.20
C ASP A 184 -3.65 -31.63 10.69
N GLY A 185 -2.47 -32.18 11.04
CA GLY A 185 -2.33 -33.57 11.53
C GLY A 185 -2.39 -33.72 13.04
N GLU A 186 -2.25 -32.67 13.84
CA GLU A 186 -2.03 -32.82 15.28
C GLU A 186 -3.13 -32.25 16.21
N ASN A 187 -4.00 -31.34 15.78
CA ASN A 187 -5.06 -30.80 16.66
C ASN A 187 -6.27 -30.27 15.88
N ASN A 188 -7.33 -31.05 15.88
CA ASN A 188 -8.60 -30.69 15.23
C ASN A 188 -9.43 -29.67 16.03
N ASP A 189 -9.05 -29.32 17.27
CA ASP A 189 -9.87 -28.50 18.17
C ASP A 189 -9.37 -27.04 18.35
N GLU A 190 -8.17 -26.68 17.86
CA GLU A 190 -7.63 -25.31 17.99
C GLU A 190 -7.48 -24.55 16.65
N CYS A 191 -7.94 -25.11 15.56
CA CYS A 191 -7.76 -24.54 14.21
C CYS A 191 -8.87 -23.56 13.81
N GLY A 192 -9.24 -22.66 14.72
CA GLY A 192 -10.20 -21.59 14.45
C GLY A 192 -9.69 -20.44 13.57
N THR A 193 -8.43 -20.54 13.07
CA THR A 193 -7.79 -19.45 12.28
C THR A 193 -7.16 -19.92 10.97
N LEU A 194 -7.37 -21.14 10.55
CA LEU A 194 -7.03 -21.53 9.18
C LEU A 194 -7.98 -20.85 8.22
N ALA A 195 -7.40 -20.21 7.21
CA ALA A 195 -8.11 -19.45 6.19
C ALA A 195 -9.34 -20.25 5.69
N VAL A 196 -10.53 -19.73 5.99
CA VAL A 196 -11.81 -20.31 5.56
C VAL A 196 -11.80 -20.40 4.04
N PRO A 197 -12.16 -21.55 3.43
CA PRO A 197 -12.27 -21.65 1.98
C PRO A 197 -13.25 -20.60 1.46
N LEU A 198 -12.78 -19.68 0.63
CA LEU A 198 -13.64 -18.70 -0.01
C LEU A 198 -14.49 -19.39 -1.06
N THR A 199 -15.80 -19.26 -0.97
CA THR A 199 -16.73 -19.81 -1.98
C THR A 199 -16.79 -18.88 -3.19
N GLY A 200 -16.91 -19.44 -4.39
CA GLY A 200 -17.13 -18.68 -5.63
C GLY A 200 -15.87 -18.22 -6.37
N LEU A 201 -14.67 -18.64 -5.96
CA LEU A 201 -13.43 -18.31 -6.66
C LEU A 201 -13.41 -18.87 -8.08
N LYS A 202 -13.17 -17.98 -9.07
CA LYS A 202 -12.87 -18.38 -10.45
C LYS A 202 -11.39 -18.83 -10.52
N LYS A 203 -11.10 -19.83 -11.37
CA LYS A 203 -9.70 -20.19 -11.67
C LYS A 203 -8.95 -18.94 -12.17
N PRO A 204 -7.76 -18.62 -11.64
CA PRO A 204 -6.88 -17.66 -12.31
C PRO A 204 -6.60 -18.18 -13.72
N GLY A 205 -6.79 -17.29 -14.72
CA GLY A 205 -6.48 -17.56 -16.12
C GLY A 205 -4.97 -17.65 -16.38
#